data_e7fb862d9b7c6992e3982001c04dbb87
#
_entry.id   e7fb862d9b7c6992e3982001c04dbb87
#
_cell.length_a   1.000
_cell.length_b   1.000
_cell.length_c   1.000
_cell.angle_alpha   90.00
_cell.angle_beta   90.00
_cell.angle_gamma   90.00
#
_symmetry.space_group_name_H-M   'P 1'
#
loop_
_entity.id
_entity.type
_entity.pdbx_description
1 polymer ?
#
loop_
_entity_poly.entity_id
_entity_poly.type
_entity_poly.pdbx_seq_one_letter_code
_entity_poly.pdbx_strand_id
1 'polypeptide(L)'
;MADTNHLSAFSGVLRDLISSLRDALLFGVFVLLLFSPETVKARLIEAGFTKGTIGGMEWEAQVKEASDNTKSAGQTLSQAKLGYDELISRLAQLENKVTNPVIQRELDSIGDAAQSSRAELASADQAIKRSLVAQQQLVSQGSSTVDETTGWVFLGKVTEDKHSWEQGSPKTIHSIEPEILVGATLTLKDDVYLRDDSATNVRAMAPLLAVVKMDEKLDVMELDYSHAKAGGWFVWAKVKRQPTS
;
A
#
# COMPACT_ATOMS: atom_id res chain seq x y z
N MET A 1 25.91 -6.69 59.31
CA MET A 1 24.94 -7.27 58.35
C MET A 1 24.09 -6.17 57.69
N ALA A 2 24.67 -5.34 56.83
CA ALA A 2 23.94 -4.21 56.23
C ALA A 2 24.28 -3.92 54.73
N ASP A 3 25.06 -4.76 54.05
CA ASP A 3 25.53 -4.40 52.68
C ASP A 3 24.94 -5.21 51.50
N THR A 4 24.08 -6.20 51.75
CA THR A 4 23.54 -7.05 50.68
C THR A 4 22.31 -6.47 49.97
N ASN A 5 21.60 -5.51 50.59
CA ASN A 5 20.38 -4.95 50.03
C ASN A 5 20.62 -3.86 48.93
N HIS A 6 21.77 -3.19 48.94
CA HIS A 6 22.10 -2.16 47.96
C HIS A 6 22.52 -2.76 46.61
N LEU A 7 23.16 -3.90 46.58
CA LEU A 7 23.58 -4.59 45.37
C LEU A 7 22.41 -5.20 44.61
N SER A 8 21.40 -5.71 45.30
CA SER A 8 20.18 -6.26 44.65
C SER A 8 19.29 -5.19 44.05
N ALA A 9 19.17 -4.05 44.71
CA ALA A 9 18.41 -2.88 44.16
C ALA A 9 19.09 -2.29 42.92
N PHE A 10 20.44 -2.20 42.94
CA PHE A 10 21.20 -1.68 41.79
C PHE A 10 21.10 -2.60 40.56
N SER A 11 21.14 -3.92 40.76
CA SER A 11 20.99 -4.89 39.66
C SER A 11 19.59 -4.85 39.02
N GLY A 12 18.54 -4.61 39.82
CA GLY A 12 17.17 -4.41 39.30
C GLY A 12 17.05 -3.18 38.41
N VAL A 13 17.53 -2.03 38.91
CA VAL A 13 17.52 -0.78 38.16
C VAL A 13 18.33 -0.86 36.85
N LEU A 14 19.49 -1.51 36.90
CA LEU A 14 20.33 -1.72 35.71
C LEU A 14 19.64 -2.60 34.65
N ARG A 15 18.96 -3.67 35.07
CA ARG A 15 18.20 -4.55 34.19
C ARG A 15 17.02 -3.86 33.56
N ASP A 16 16.28 -3.07 34.32
CA ASP A 16 15.13 -2.29 33.80
C ASP A 16 15.59 -1.19 32.85
N LEU A 17 16.73 -0.54 33.13
CA LEU A 17 17.35 0.43 32.25
C LEU A 17 17.78 -0.19 30.91
N ILE A 18 18.42 -1.37 30.96
CA ILE A 18 18.83 -2.09 29.73
C ILE A 18 17.61 -2.54 28.92
N SER A 19 16.54 -3.02 29.57
CA SER A 19 15.30 -3.40 28.91
C SER A 19 14.65 -2.20 28.24
N SER A 20 14.52 -1.07 28.95
CA SER A 20 13.96 0.16 28.42
C SER A 20 14.78 0.73 27.26
N LEU A 21 16.12 0.67 27.34
CA LEU A 21 17.02 1.11 26.28
C LEU A 21 16.87 0.23 25.03
N ARG A 22 16.76 -1.09 25.21
CA ARG A 22 16.53 -2.03 24.11
C ARG A 22 15.22 -1.73 23.40
N ASP A 23 14.13 -1.54 24.14
CA ASP A 23 12.80 -1.30 23.59
C ASP A 23 12.74 0.08 22.89
N ALA A 24 13.39 1.10 23.45
CA ALA A 24 13.54 2.41 22.82
C ALA A 24 14.38 2.34 21.52
N LEU A 25 15.43 1.52 21.49
CA LEU A 25 16.26 1.33 20.31
C LEU A 25 15.52 0.56 19.22
N LEU A 26 14.77 -0.49 19.57
CA LEU A 26 13.91 -1.21 18.63
C LEU A 26 12.81 -0.31 18.05
N PHE A 27 12.18 0.50 18.90
CA PHE A 27 11.20 1.49 18.46
C PHE A 27 11.84 2.55 17.56
N GLY A 28 13.01 3.06 17.90
CA GLY A 28 13.78 4.00 17.08
C GLY A 28 14.14 3.43 15.71
N VAL A 29 14.59 2.16 15.65
CA VAL A 29 14.86 1.45 14.38
C VAL A 29 13.59 1.27 13.58
N PHE A 30 12.47 0.93 14.22
CA PHE A 30 11.18 0.79 13.56
C PHE A 30 10.69 2.13 12.97
N VAL A 31 10.82 3.22 13.72
CA VAL A 31 10.48 4.57 13.24
C VAL A 31 11.42 4.98 12.09
N LEU A 32 12.72 4.69 12.19
CA LEU A 32 13.68 4.95 11.12
C LEU A 32 13.37 4.15 9.85
N LEU A 33 12.95 2.89 9.98
CA LEU A 33 12.49 2.06 8.85
C LEU A 33 11.23 2.62 8.17
N LEU A 34 10.33 3.21 8.97
CA LEU A 34 9.11 3.83 8.44
C LEU A 34 9.39 5.16 7.70
N PHE A 35 10.29 6.01 8.25
CA PHE A 35 10.48 7.37 7.76
C PHE A 35 11.72 7.57 6.88
N SER A 36 12.71 6.67 6.95
CA SER A 36 13.96 6.78 6.20
C SER A 36 14.55 5.41 5.86
N PRO A 37 13.84 4.56 5.12
CA PRO A 37 14.28 3.20 4.80
C PRO A 37 15.62 3.16 4.05
N GLU A 38 15.88 4.13 3.19
CA GLU A 38 17.14 4.23 2.45
C GLU A 38 18.36 4.46 3.35
N THR A 39 18.19 5.23 4.42
CA THR A 39 19.28 5.51 5.38
C THR A 39 19.62 4.24 6.20
N VAL A 40 18.59 3.50 6.62
CA VAL A 40 18.78 2.22 7.34
C VAL A 40 19.44 1.19 6.43
N LYS A 41 18.99 1.09 5.18
CA LYS A 41 19.57 0.22 4.16
C LYS A 41 21.05 0.50 3.94
N ALA A 42 21.41 1.78 3.72
CA ALA A 42 22.80 2.16 3.50
C ALA A 42 23.69 1.77 4.71
N ARG A 43 23.21 1.98 5.93
CA ARG A 43 23.94 1.63 7.15
C ARG A 43 24.05 0.13 7.37
N LEU A 44 23.02 -0.66 7.05
CA LEU A 44 23.07 -2.12 7.13
C LEU A 44 24.04 -2.70 6.11
N ILE A 45 24.06 -2.19 4.87
CA ILE A 45 25.02 -2.60 3.83
C ILE A 45 26.44 -2.21 4.23
N GLU A 46 26.66 -0.99 4.73
CA GLU A 46 27.95 -0.51 5.22
C GLU A 46 28.46 -1.37 6.40
N ALA A 47 27.55 -1.87 7.25
CA ALA A 47 27.84 -2.77 8.35
C ALA A 47 28.03 -4.25 7.91
N GLY A 48 27.98 -4.55 6.60
CA GLY A 48 28.20 -5.90 6.05
C GLY A 48 26.99 -6.83 6.10
N PHE A 49 25.80 -6.32 6.42
CA PHE A 49 24.56 -7.11 6.47
C PHE A 49 23.95 -7.30 5.06
N THR A 50 24.67 -7.91 4.16
CA THR A 50 24.15 -8.26 2.81
C THR A 50 23.40 -9.59 2.82
N LYS A 51 23.78 -10.54 3.67
CA LYS A 51 23.06 -11.77 4.02
C LYS A 51 23.53 -12.16 5.43
N GLY A 52 22.63 -12.34 6.36
CA GLY A 52 23.10 -12.70 7.68
C GLY A 52 22.04 -13.06 8.69
N THR A 53 22.49 -13.83 9.66
CA THR A 53 21.78 -14.20 10.88
C THR A 53 22.09 -13.15 11.94
N ILE A 54 21.12 -12.35 12.36
CA ILE A 54 21.26 -11.49 13.54
C ILE A 54 20.71 -12.27 14.73
N GLY A 55 21.58 -12.64 15.67
CA GLY A 55 21.17 -13.35 16.90
C GLY A 55 20.57 -14.74 16.67
N GLY A 56 20.96 -15.44 15.60
CA GLY A 56 20.45 -16.79 15.29
C GLY A 56 19.11 -16.81 14.52
N MET A 57 18.57 -15.68 14.11
CA MET A 57 17.35 -15.58 13.32
C MET A 57 17.67 -15.20 11.87
N GLU A 58 17.05 -15.90 10.93
CA GLU A 58 17.13 -15.55 9.52
C GLU A 58 16.28 -14.27 9.27
N TRP A 59 16.94 -13.11 9.18
CA TRP A 59 16.25 -11.84 8.96
C TRP A 59 15.42 -11.82 7.67
N GLU A 60 15.80 -12.62 6.66
CA GLU A 60 15.09 -12.79 5.41
C GLU A 60 13.68 -13.37 5.63
N ALA A 61 13.56 -14.37 6.53
CA ALA A 61 12.26 -14.93 6.89
C ALA A 61 11.37 -13.89 7.60
N GLN A 62 11.94 -13.07 8.48
CA GLN A 62 11.21 -12.01 9.17
C GLN A 62 10.78 -10.87 8.24
N VAL A 63 11.64 -10.48 7.29
CA VAL A 63 11.26 -9.45 6.28
C VAL A 63 10.16 -9.99 5.39
N LYS A 64 10.20 -11.26 5.01
CA LYS A 64 9.13 -11.91 4.24
C LYS A 64 7.82 -11.93 5.03
N GLU A 65 7.83 -12.35 6.27
CA GLU A 65 6.64 -12.35 7.14
C GLU A 65 6.08 -10.92 7.32
N ALA A 66 6.95 -9.93 7.56
CA ALA A 66 6.56 -8.53 7.63
C ALA A 66 5.95 -8.03 6.31
N SER A 67 6.50 -8.47 5.16
CA SER A 67 5.95 -8.16 3.84
C SER A 67 4.56 -8.76 3.65
N ASP A 68 4.36 -10.02 4.03
CA ASP A 68 3.07 -10.70 3.89
C ASP A 68 2.00 -10.05 4.81
N ASN A 69 2.36 -9.66 6.02
CA ASN A 69 1.50 -8.91 6.93
C ASN A 69 1.16 -7.53 6.35
N THR A 70 2.12 -6.83 5.75
CA THR A 70 1.91 -5.52 5.12
C THR A 70 1.03 -5.64 3.87
N LYS A 71 1.19 -6.71 3.06
CA LYS A 71 0.30 -7.02 1.93
C LYS A 71 -1.14 -7.25 2.41
N SER A 72 -1.33 -8.02 3.48
CA SER A 72 -2.65 -8.25 4.08
C SER A 72 -3.29 -6.95 4.56
N ALA A 73 -2.54 -6.07 5.21
CA ALA A 73 -3.01 -4.74 5.61
C ALA A 73 -3.41 -3.89 4.39
N GLY A 74 -2.61 -3.88 3.33
CA GLY A 74 -2.91 -3.19 2.07
C GLY A 74 -4.17 -3.73 1.39
N GLN A 75 -4.40 -5.05 1.45
CA GLN A 75 -5.61 -5.66 0.93
C GLN A 75 -6.86 -5.24 1.72
N THR A 76 -6.80 -5.28 3.05
CA THR A 76 -7.88 -4.82 3.94
C THR A 76 -8.19 -3.35 3.69
N LEU A 77 -7.17 -2.51 3.55
CA LEU A 77 -7.32 -1.10 3.26
C LEU A 77 -7.96 -0.83 1.89
N SER A 78 -7.60 -1.61 0.88
CA SER A 78 -8.22 -1.53 -0.44
C SER A 78 -9.72 -1.87 -0.38
N GLN A 79 -10.11 -2.85 0.43
CA GLN A 79 -11.51 -3.20 0.68
C GLN A 79 -12.26 -2.07 1.40
N ALA A 80 -11.64 -1.48 2.42
CA ALA A 80 -12.22 -0.34 3.14
C ALA A 80 -12.44 0.85 2.21
N LYS A 81 -11.49 1.18 1.34
CA LYS A 81 -11.64 2.25 0.33
C LYS A 81 -12.83 2.02 -0.58
N LEU A 82 -13.02 0.81 -1.10
CA LEU A 82 -14.19 0.46 -1.91
C LEU A 82 -15.50 0.65 -1.14
N GLY A 83 -15.54 0.29 0.14
CA GLY A 83 -16.69 0.49 1.00
C GLY A 83 -17.03 1.97 1.19
N TYR A 84 -16.02 2.82 1.39
CA TYR A 84 -16.21 4.27 1.51
C TYR A 84 -16.65 4.91 0.19
N ASP A 85 -16.08 4.51 -0.94
CA ASP A 85 -16.50 5.00 -2.26
C ASP A 85 -17.97 4.65 -2.53
N GLU A 86 -18.42 3.46 -2.14
CA GLU A 86 -19.82 3.06 -2.21
C GLU A 86 -20.71 3.90 -1.27
N LEU A 87 -20.26 4.12 -0.02
CA LEU A 87 -20.99 4.93 0.95
C LEU A 87 -21.19 6.37 0.44
N ILE A 88 -20.13 7.02 -0.05
CA ILE A 88 -20.19 8.38 -0.60
C ILE A 88 -21.16 8.43 -1.79
N SER A 89 -21.11 7.44 -2.68
CA SER A 89 -22.02 7.34 -3.81
C SER A 89 -23.48 7.21 -3.38
N ARG A 90 -23.77 6.38 -2.36
CA ARG A 90 -25.13 6.22 -1.82
C ARG A 90 -25.63 7.48 -1.12
N LEU A 91 -24.75 8.18 -0.39
CA LEU A 91 -25.09 9.45 0.24
C LEU A 91 -25.50 10.49 -0.81
N ALA A 92 -24.72 10.67 -1.87
CA ALA A 92 -25.05 11.57 -2.97
C ALA A 92 -26.40 11.23 -3.64
N GLN A 93 -26.73 9.93 -3.80
CA GLN A 93 -28.03 9.51 -4.32
C GLN A 93 -29.19 9.81 -3.35
N LEU A 94 -28.97 9.72 -2.04
CA LEU A 94 -29.98 10.06 -1.03
C LEU A 94 -30.20 11.55 -0.95
N GLU A 95 -29.14 12.35 -0.99
CA GLU A 95 -29.19 13.81 -1.00
C GLU A 95 -30.12 14.35 -2.10
N ASN A 96 -30.02 13.78 -3.31
CA ASN A 96 -30.87 14.13 -4.46
C ASN A 96 -32.36 13.75 -4.26
N LYS A 97 -32.70 12.89 -3.31
CA LYS A 97 -34.07 12.42 -3.05
C LYS A 97 -34.72 13.07 -1.83
N VAL A 98 -33.94 13.69 -0.97
CA VAL A 98 -34.41 14.27 0.28
C VAL A 98 -34.65 15.74 0.09
N THR A 99 -35.88 16.18 0.38
CA THR A 99 -36.30 17.60 0.32
C THR A 99 -36.35 18.27 1.69
N ASN A 100 -36.21 17.50 2.78
CA ASN A 100 -36.23 18.04 4.12
C ASN A 100 -34.88 18.69 4.49
N PRO A 101 -34.83 20.00 4.78
CA PRO A 101 -33.56 20.71 5.00
C PRO A 101 -32.84 20.32 6.30
N VAL A 102 -33.48 19.67 7.26
CA VAL A 102 -32.82 19.15 8.45
C VAL A 102 -32.08 17.88 8.10
N ILE A 103 -32.71 16.96 7.36
CA ILE A 103 -32.10 15.70 6.92
C ILE A 103 -30.97 15.97 5.91
N GLN A 104 -31.14 16.96 5.02
CA GLN A 104 -30.06 17.37 4.12
C GLN A 104 -28.79 17.77 4.87
N ARG A 105 -28.88 18.62 5.90
CA ARG A 105 -27.74 19.00 6.72
C ARG A 105 -27.06 17.83 7.44
N GLU A 106 -27.84 16.84 7.88
CA GLU A 106 -27.28 15.62 8.46
C GLU A 106 -26.55 14.78 7.40
N LEU A 107 -27.10 14.63 6.19
CA LEU A 107 -26.45 13.94 5.08
C LEU A 107 -25.15 14.63 4.65
N ASP A 108 -25.15 15.96 4.54
CA ASP A 108 -23.96 16.77 4.27
C ASP A 108 -22.85 16.48 5.30
N SER A 109 -23.21 16.51 6.59
CA SER A 109 -22.25 16.23 7.67
C SER A 109 -21.68 14.81 7.62
N ILE A 110 -22.50 13.82 7.27
CA ILE A 110 -22.04 12.43 7.09
C ILE A 110 -21.16 12.33 5.85
N GLY A 111 -21.50 13.04 4.78
CA GLY A 111 -20.72 13.14 3.55
C GLY A 111 -19.32 13.70 3.79
N ASP A 112 -19.22 14.81 4.52
CA ASP A 112 -17.97 15.44 4.91
C ASP A 112 -17.09 14.51 5.76
N ALA A 113 -17.70 13.83 6.74
CA ALA A 113 -17.00 12.85 7.57
C ALA A 113 -16.49 11.66 6.75
N ALA A 114 -17.29 11.18 5.79
CA ALA A 114 -16.90 10.09 4.91
C ALA A 114 -15.75 10.50 3.97
N GLN A 115 -15.77 11.73 3.45
CA GLN A 115 -14.68 12.26 2.63
C GLN A 115 -13.38 12.43 3.42
N SER A 116 -13.46 12.92 4.66
CA SER A 116 -12.31 13.00 5.58
C SER A 116 -11.69 11.63 5.83
N SER A 117 -12.51 10.65 6.19
CA SER A 117 -12.05 9.27 6.39
C SER A 117 -11.44 8.66 5.13
N ARG A 118 -11.98 8.99 3.96
CA ARG A 118 -11.40 8.57 2.67
C ARG A 118 -10.00 9.15 2.46
N ALA A 119 -9.78 10.41 2.82
CA ALA A 119 -8.47 11.06 2.73
C ALA A 119 -7.45 10.41 3.69
N GLU A 120 -7.87 10.08 4.90
CA GLU A 120 -7.03 9.34 5.86
C GLU A 120 -6.65 7.95 5.34
N LEU A 121 -7.62 7.20 4.79
CA LEU A 121 -7.35 5.91 4.15
C LEU A 121 -6.41 6.02 2.96
N ALA A 122 -6.49 7.09 2.16
CA ALA A 122 -5.56 7.33 1.06
C ALA A 122 -4.13 7.58 1.56
N SER A 123 -3.97 8.32 2.66
CA SER A 123 -2.68 8.53 3.31
C SER A 123 -2.09 7.23 3.86
N ALA A 124 -2.92 6.41 4.53
CA ALA A 124 -2.51 5.11 5.03
C ALA A 124 -2.11 4.15 3.89
N ASP A 125 -2.84 4.17 2.77
CA ASP A 125 -2.53 3.40 1.57
C ASP A 125 -1.14 3.74 1.00
N GLN A 126 -0.82 5.02 0.92
CA GLN A 126 0.52 5.45 0.50
C GLN A 126 1.62 5.00 1.46
N ALA A 127 1.37 5.05 2.77
CA ALA A 127 2.34 4.59 3.76
C ALA A 127 2.60 3.07 3.61
N ILE A 128 1.55 2.27 3.41
CA ILE A 128 1.65 0.82 3.16
C ILE A 128 2.43 0.55 1.87
N LYS A 129 2.13 1.25 0.77
CA LYS A 129 2.86 1.11 -0.50
C LYS A 129 4.34 1.39 -0.34
N ARG A 130 4.71 2.50 0.33
CA ARG A 130 6.11 2.84 0.62
C ARG A 130 6.81 1.77 1.45
N SER A 131 6.13 1.23 2.47
CA SER A 131 6.65 0.13 3.29
C SER A 131 6.90 -1.12 2.46
N LEU A 132 5.96 -1.52 1.60
CA LEU A 132 6.11 -2.67 0.70
C LEU A 132 7.26 -2.47 -0.28
N VAL A 133 7.39 -1.29 -0.88
CA VAL A 133 8.51 -0.94 -1.76
C VAL A 133 9.85 -1.10 -1.04
N ALA A 134 9.97 -0.58 0.18
CA ALA A 134 11.19 -0.72 0.97
C ALA A 134 11.51 -2.18 1.31
N GLN A 135 10.51 -2.97 1.68
CA GLN A 135 10.66 -4.40 1.97
C GLN A 135 11.06 -5.19 0.71
N GLN A 136 10.46 -4.90 -0.45
CA GLN A 136 10.83 -5.52 -1.72
C GLN A 136 12.28 -5.22 -2.10
N GLN A 137 12.74 -3.98 -1.88
CA GLN A 137 14.14 -3.62 -2.13
C GLN A 137 15.11 -4.37 -1.22
N LEU A 138 14.75 -4.59 0.04
CA LEU A 138 15.58 -5.39 0.97
C LEU A 138 15.67 -6.85 0.52
N VAL A 139 14.55 -7.44 0.09
CA VAL A 139 14.51 -8.84 -0.38
C VAL A 139 15.25 -8.99 -1.71
N SER A 140 15.07 -8.09 -2.68
CA SER A 140 15.72 -8.18 -4.00
C SER A 140 17.23 -8.06 -3.95
N GLN A 141 17.79 -7.45 -2.91
CA GLN A 141 19.24 -7.38 -2.71
C GLN A 141 19.81 -8.64 -2.05
N GLY A 142 18.97 -9.42 -1.36
CA GLY A 142 19.35 -10.65 -0.65
C GLY A 142 19.22 -11.92 -1.48
N SER A 143 18.33 -11.97 -2.45
CA SER A 143 18.05 -13.17 -3.23
C SER A 143 17.75 -12.84 -4.68
N SER A 144 18.19 -13.72 -5.58
CA SER A 144 17.76 -13.77 -6.99
C SER A 144 16.32 -14.29 -7.11
N THR A 145 15.40 -13.84 -6.23
CA THR A 145 13.99 -14.20 -6.33
C THR A 145 13.40 -13.57 -7.57
N VAL A 146 12.68 -14.39 -8.33
CA VAL A 146 11.91 -14.01 -9.50
C VAL A 146 11.07 -12.79 -9.13
N ASP A 147 11.49 -11.65 -9.68
CA ASP A 147 10.71 -10.43 -9.60
C ASP A 147 9.36 -10.76 -10.25
N GLU A 148 8.27 -10.68 -9.50
CA GLU A 148 6.94 -10.91 -10.03
C GLU A 148 6.67 -9.86 -11.09
N THR A 149 6.91 -10.25 -12.34
CA THR A 149 6.98 -9.32 -13.47
C THR A 149 5.63 -9.08 -14.12
N THR A 150 4.62 -9.91 -13.79
CA THR A 150 3.30 -9.89 -14.45
C THR A 150 2.19 -9.92 -13.41
N GLY A 151 1.15 -9.14 -13.63
CA GLY A 151 -0.04 -9.08 -12.76
C GLY A 151 -1.01 -7.98 -13.18
N TRP A 152 -2.03 -7.75 -12.37
CA TRP A 152 -3.06 -6.75 -12.61
C TRP A 152 -2.80 -5.47 -11.82
N VAL A 153 -2.91 -4.33 -12.49
CA VAL A 153 -2.83 -2.99 -11.88
C VAL A 153 -4.09 -2.19 -12.17
N PHE A 154 -4.49 -1.36 -11.21
CA PHE A 154 -5.59 -0.41 -11.39
C PHE A 154 -5.09 0.83 -12.13
N LEU A 155 -5.77 1.22 -13.20
CA LEU A 155 -5.39 2.39 -13.99
C LEU A 155 -6.22 3.63 -13.69
N GLY A 156 -7.50 3.46 -13.38
CA GLY A 156 -8.43 4.57 -13.16
C GLY A 156 -9.87 4.19 -13.44
N LYS A 157 -10.71 5.20 -13.66
CA LYS A 157 -12.11 5.04 -14.00
C LYS A 157 -12.43 5.73 -15.33
N VAL A 158 -13.20 5.06 -16.18
CA VAL A 158 -13.69 5.61 -17.46
C VAL A 158 -15.19 5.82 -17.41
N THR A 159 -15.66 6.63 -18.33
CA THR A 159 -17.09 6.89 -18.60
C THR A 159 -17.84 5.62 -19.01
N GLU A 160 -19.19 5.66 -19.05
CA GLU A 160 -20.03 4.51 -19.41
C GLU A 160 -19.73 3.97 -20.81
N ASP A 161 -19.37 4.82 -21.74
CA ASP A 161 -19.00 4.49 -23.12
C ASP A 161 -17.56 3.94 -23.25
N LYS A 162 -16.76 3.99 -22.17
CA LYS A 162 -15.35 3.55 -22.08
C LYS A 162 -14.37 4.33 -22.96
N HIS A 163 -14.78 5.41 -23.59
CA HIS A 163 -13.92 6.17 -24.50
C HIS A 163 -13.08 7.23 -23.80
N SER A 164 -13.52 7.71 -22.64
CA SER A 164 -12.85 8.80 -21.91
C SER A 164 -12.62 8.46 -20.45
N TRP A 165 -11.55 9.01 -19.89
CA TRP A 165 -11.35 8.98 -18.46
C TRP A 165 -12.37 9.84 -17.74
N GLU A 166 -12.96 9.33 -16.65
CA GLU A 166 -13.90 10.08 -15.83
C GLU A 166 -13.21 11.30 -15.20
N GLN A 167 -13.80 12.48 -15.37
CA GLN A 167 -13.27 13.70 -14.75
C GLN A 167 -13.31 13.63 -13.23
N GLY A 168 -12.23 14.08 -12.56
CA GLY A 168 -12.13 14.06 -11.10
C GLY A 168 -11.79 12.71 -10.50
N SER A 169 -11.82 11.62 -11.26
CA SER A 169 -11.37 10.32 -10.78
C SER A 169 -9.84 10.20 -10.82
N PRO A 170 -9.21 9.66 -9.77
CA PRO A 170 -7.77 9.49 -9.76
C PRO A 170 -7.33 8.50 -10.83
N LYS A 171 -6.35 8.90 -11.63
CA LYS A 171 -5.64 8.02 -12.58
C LYS A 171 -4.25 7.72 -12.05
N THR A 172 -3.82 6.47 -12.20
CA THR A 172 -2.50 6.00 -11.75
C THR A 172 -1.43 6.08 -12.83
N ILE A 173 -1.81 6.51 -14.03
CA ILE A 173 -0.93 6.60 -15.22
C ILE A 173 -0.88 8.03 -15.77
N HIS A 174 0.19 8.32 -16.49
CA HIS A 174 0.28 9.53 -17.30
C HIS A 174 -0.71 9.47 -18.48
N SER A 175 -0.96 10.61 -19.10
CA SER A 175 -2.03 10.77 -20.10
C SER A 175 -1.84 9.83 -21.30
N ILE A 176 -2.74 8.87 -21.39
CA ILE A 176 -2.97 8.02 -22.56
C ILE A 176 -4.48 7.80 -22.66
N GLU A 177 -5.03 7.76 -23.86
CA GLU A 177 -6.47 7.53 -24.04
C GLU A 177 -6.82 6.06 -23.78
N PRO A 178 -8.03 5.78 -23.22
CA PRO A 178 -8.43 4.41 -22.87
C PRO A 178 -8.43 3.44 -24.06
N GLU A 179 -8.71 3.94 -25.26
CA GLU A 179 -8.85 3.14 -26.48
C GLU A 179 -7.54 2.50 -26.97
N ILE A 180 -6.40 3.10 -26.65
CA ILE A 180 -5.09 2.67 -27.12
C ILE A 180 -4.23 2.01 -26.04
N LEU A 181 -4.83 1.62 -24.92
CA LEU A 181 -4.11 1.05 -23.78
C LEU A 181 -3.51 -0.32 -24.08
N VAL A 182 -4.22 -1.21 -24.79
CA VAL A 182 -3.75 -2.57 -25.07
C VAL A 182 -2.55 -2.52 -26.01
N GLY A 183 -1.46 -3.17 -25.62
CA GLY A 183 -0.20 -3.15 -26.35
C GLY A 183 0.66 -1.90 -26.15
N ALA A 184 0.16 -0.91 -25.39
CA ALA A 184 0.92 0.29 -25.05
C ALA A 184 1.88 0.04 -23.90
N THR A 185 2.97 0.81 -23.86
CA THR A 185 3.82 0.94 -22.69
C THR A 185 3.36 2.13 -21.86
N LEU A 186 2.92 1.87 -20.64
CA LEU A 186 2.46 2.87 -19.68
C LEU A 186 3.61 3.33 -18.79
N THR A 187 3.60 4.60 -18.41
CA THR A 187 4.42 5.12 -17.30
C THR A 187 3.50 5.45 -16.14
N LEU A 188 3.82 4.93 -14.96
CA LEU A 188 3.03 5.16 -13.76
C LEU A 188 3.25 6.58 -13.24
N LYS A 189 2.15 7.20 -12.82
CA LYS A 189 2.11 8.50 -12.15
C LYS A 189 2.17 8.37 -10.63
N ASP A 190 1.85 7.18 -10.12
CA ASP A 190 1.74 6.89 -8.69
C ASP A 190 2.17 5.45 -8.42
N ASP A 191 2.54 5.14 -7.18
CA ASP A 191 2.77 3.76 -6.76
C ASP A 191 1.47 2.97 -6.83
N VAL A 192 1.50 1.79 -7.49
CA VAL A 192 0.31 0.95 -7.67
C VAL A 192 0.54 -0.46 -7.16
N TYR A 193 -0.51 -1.09 -6.67
CA TYR A 193 -0.48 -2.51 -6.33
C TYR A 193 -0.48 -3.38 -7.58
N LEU A 194 0.46 -4.29 -7.66
CA LEU A 194 0.43 -5.42 -8.57
C LEU A 194 -0.32 -6.57 -7.90
N ARG A 195 -1.35 -7.08 -8.55
CA ARG A 195 -2.24 -8.12 -8.01
C ARG A 195 -2.13 -9.39 -8.83
N ASP A 196 -2.39 -10.50 -8.15
CA ASP A 196 -2.40 -11.83 -8.75
C ASP A 196 -3.49 -11.95 -9.84
N ASP A 197 -3.26 -12.89 -10.75
CA ASP A 197 -4.17 -13.27 -11.83
C ASP A 197 -5.28 -14.25 -11.36
N SER A 198 -5.33 -14.56 -10.07
CA SER A 198 -6.37 -15.44 -9.53
C SER A 198 -7.77 -14.92 -9.84
N ALA A 199 -8.63 -15.82 -10.31
CA ALA A 199 -9.99 -15.51 -10.71
C ALA A 199 -10.79 -14.98 -9.50
N THR A 200 -10.99 -13.68 -9.44
CA THR A 200 -11.89 -13.04 -8.51
C THR A 200 -12.91 -12.22 -9.29
N ASN A 201 -14.15 -12.21 -8.83
CA ASN A 201 -15.19 -11.36 -9.44
C ASN A 201 -14.88 -9.85 -9.30
N VAL A 202 -13.92 -9.50 -8.43
CA VAL A 202 -13.49 -8.12 -8.18
C VAL A 202 -11.98 -8.08 -8.11
N ARG A 203 -11.31 -7.52 -9.12
CA ARG A 203 -9.83 -7.42 -9.19
C ARG A 203 -9.20 -6.76 -7.96
N ALA A 204 -9.89 -5.80 -7.36
CA ALA A 204 -9.43 -5.15 -6.12
C ALA A 204 -9.31 -6.11 -4.92
N MET A 205 -9.93 -7.30 -4.99
CA MET A 205 -9.85 -8.34 -3.96
C MET A 205 -8.78 -9.39 -4.23
N ALA A 206 -8.16 -9.40 -5.42
CA ALA A 206 -7.09 -10.32 -5.73
C ALA A 206 -5.87 -10.09 -4.80
N PRO A 207 -5.13 -11.16 -4.42
CA PRO A 207 -3.96 -11.06 -3.58
C PRO A 207 -2.94 -10.05 -4.10
N LEU A 208 -2.26 -9.35 -3.18
CA LEU A 208 -1.19 -8.43 -3.52
C LEU A 208 0.11 -9.20 -3.74
N LEU A 209 0.67 -9.08 -4.93
CA LEU A 209 1.97 -9.63 -5.26
C LEU A 209 3.09 -8.66 -4.85
N ALA A 210 2.98 -7.43 -5.33
CA ALA A 210 4.01 -6.42 -5.23
C ALA A 210 3.42 -5.01 -5.26
N VAL A 211 4.30 -4.02 -5.12
CA VAL A 211 4.04 -2.62 -5.51
C VAL A 211 4.93 -2.28 -6.69
N VAL A 212 4.34 -1.71 -7.73
CA VAL A 212 5.04 -1.11 -8.85
C VAL A 212 5.20 0.37 -8.54
N LYS A 213 6.41 0.89 -8.69
CA LYS A 213 6.74 2.25 -8.32
C LYS A 213 6.28 3.25 -9.38
N MET A 214 6.08 4.48 -8.92
CA MET A 214 5.98 5.64 -9.80
C MET A 214 7.16 5.67 -10.77
N ASP A 215 6.90 6.14 -11.99
CA ASP A 215 7.82 6.22 -13.12
C ASP A 215 8.29 4.86 -13.70
N GLU A 216 7.90 3.71 -13.12
CA GLU A 216 8.11 2.42 -13.77
C GLU A 216 7.29 2.30 -15.06
N LYS A 217 7.88 1.59 -16.03
CA LYS A 217 7.25 1.29 -17.32
C LYS A 217 6.63 -0.10 -17.30
N LEU A 218 5.41 -0.16 -17.82
CA LEU A 218 4.59 -1.37 -17.87
C LEU A 218 4.07 -1.60 -19.27
N ASP A 219 4.23 -2.79 -19.79
CA ASP A 219 3.62 -3.20 -21.05
C ASP A 219 2.24 -3.78 -20.77
N VAL A 220 1.21 -3.20 -21.37
CA VAL A 220 -0.19 -3.65 -21.21
C VAL A 220 -0.46 -4.84 -22.12
N MET A 221 -0.86 -5.95 -21.51
CA MET A 221 -1.18 -7.17 -22.22
C MET A 221 -2.69 -7.32 -22.45
N GLU A 222 -3.49 -6.95 -21.46
CA GLU A 222 -4.93 -7.19 -21.43
C GLU A 222 -5.62 -6.13 -20.56
N LEU A 223 -6.89 -5.84 -20.85
CA LEU A 223 -7.74 -4.97 -20.04
C LEU A 223 -8.94 -5.73 -19.48
N ASP A 224 -9.30 -5.39 -18.25
CA ASP A 224 -10.53 -5.85 -17.59
C ASP A 224 -11.30 -4.63 -17.06
N TYR A 225 -12.62 -4.68 -17.18
CA TYR A 225 -13.52 -3.60 -16.80
C TYR A 225 -14.50 -4.10 -15.76
N SER A 226 -14.49 -3.50 -14.57
CA SER A 226 -15.49 -3.76 -13.55
C SER A 226 -16.41 -2.56 -13.38
N HIS A 227 -17.72 -2.79 -13.40
CA HIS A 227 -18.73 -1.72 -13.33
C HIS A 227 -18.65 -1.01 -11.98
N ALA A 228 -18.55 0.31 -12.00
CA ALA A 228 -18.62 1.12 -10.80
C ALA A 228 -20.09 1.41 -10.44
N LYS A 229 -20.48 1.20 -9.18
CA LYS A 229 -21.88 1.38 -8.73
C LYS A 229 -22.43 2.80 -8.96
N ALA A 230 -21.54 3.78 -9.01
CA ALA A 230 -21.89 5.18 -9.28
C ALA A 230 -21.91 5.55 -10.77
N GLY A 231 -21.89 4.55 -11.67
CA GLY A 231 -21.75 4.71 -13.11
C GLY A 231 -20.29 4.66 -13.58
N GLY A 232 -20.07 4.40 -14.88
CA GLY A 232 -18.74 4.21 -15.45
C GLY A 232 -18.07 2.88 -15.08
N TRP A 233 -16.80 2.72 -15.49
CA TRP A 233 -16.08 1.46 -15.35
C TRP A 233 -14.69 1.68 -14.73
N PHE A 234 -14.35 0.87 -13.74
CA PHE A 234 -12.97 0.74 -13.28
C PHE A 234 -12.16 -0.04 -14.31
N VAL A 235 -10.99 0.49 -14.64
CA VAL A 235 -10.08 -0.08 -15.63
C VAL A 235 -8.93 -0.76 -14.91
N TRP A 236 -8.76 -2.03 -15.19
CA TRP A 236 -7.66 -2.86 -14.74
C TRP A 236 -6.86 -3.31 -15.94
N ALA A 237 -5.54 -3.26 -15.85
CA ALA A 237 -4.64 -3.76 -16.89
C ALA A 237 -3.81 -4.92 -16.35
N LYS A 238 -3.78 -6.01 -17.10
CA LYS A 238 -2.76 -7.04 -16.95
C LYS A 238 -1.49 -6.51 -17.61
N VAL A 239 -0.45 -6.41 -16.84
CA VAL A 239 0.80 -5.77 -17.25
C VAL A 239 1.99 -6.66 -17.05
N LYS A 240 3.03 -6.40 -17.83
CA LYS A 240 4.37 -6.92 -17.65
C LYS A 240 5.30 -5.76 -17.30
N ARG A 241 6.02 -5.87 -16.18
CA ARG A 241 7.02 -4.89 -15.77
C ARG A 241 8.22 -4.96 -16.72
N GLN A 242 8.72 -3.81 -17.15
CA GLN A 242 9.98 -3.73 -17.86
C GLN A 242 11.13 -3.77 -16.84
N PRO A 243 12.24 -4.49 -17.12
CA PRO A 243 13.39 -4.45 -16.24
C PRO A 243 13.90 -3.01 -16.14
N THR A 244 14.08 -2.52 -14.93
CA THR A 244 14.78 -1.25 -14.67
C THR A 244 16.25 -1.44 -15.02
N SER A 245 16.70 -0.74 -16.04
CA SER A 245 18.11 -0.67 -16.45
C SER A 245 18.94 0.13 -15.45
#